data_e2f3ba50928bc9799c753ceb7546cb97
#
_entry.id   e2f3ba50928bc9799c753ceb7546cb97
#
_cell.length_a   1.000
_cell.length_b   1.000
_cell.length_c   1.000
_cell.angle_alpha   90.00
_cell.angle_beta   90.00
_cell.angle_gamma   90.00
#
_symmetry.space_group_name_H-M   'P 1'
#
loop_
_entity.id
_entity.type
_entity.pdbx_description
1 polymer ?
#
loop_
_entity_poly.entity_id
_entity_poly.type
_entity_poly.pdbx_seq_one_letter_code
_entity_poly.pdbx_strand_id
1 'polypeptide(L)'
;MIQEAIARLLGDNDLDRTTAHGVMEQIMTGGATDAQIGGFLVALRCKGETVDEITGFAEVMRAKATPITGGREPLVDTCGTGGDGSGTFNISTTVAFVVAGAGCTVAKHGNRAMSSKCGSADVLAELGVNVEASPETVGKCLDEAGIGFMFAPALHGAMKHAIGPRKELGTRTVFNVLGPLTNPAGARRQLIGVFASHLTETMAGVLGALGSERAFVVHGSDGLDEITLTGPSQV
;
A
#
# COMPACT_ATOMS: atom_id res chain seq x y z
N MET A 1 20.30 3.74 15.37
CA MET A 1 19.21 4.43 14.65
C MET A 1 17.84 3.94 15.12
N ILE A 2 17.42 2.65 14.91
CA ILE A 2 16.08 2.18 15.31
C ILE A 2 15.82 2.29 16.81
N GLN A 3 16.80 2.05 17.69
CA GLN A 3 16.65 2.19 19.14
C GLN A 3 16.40 3.65 19.56
N GLU A 4 17.10 4.60 18.94
CA GLU A 4 16.88 6.04 19.17
C GLU A 4 15.50 6.48 18.67
N ALA A 5 15.08 5.96 17.50
CA ALA A 5 13.74 6.21 16.99
C ALA A 5 12.65 5.69 17.95
N ILE A 6 12.81 4.46 18.49
CA ILE A 6 11.90 3.94 19.51
C ILE A 6 11.85 4.85 20.72
N ALA A 7 13.00 5.31 21.23
CA ALA A 7 13.05 6.20 22.39
C ALA A 7 12.33 7.55 22.12
N ARG A 8 12.48 8.11 20.91
CA ARG A 8 11.76 9.33 20.50
C ARG A 8 10.25 9.11 20.46
N LEU A 9 9.80 8.02 19.82
CA LEU A 9 8.38 7.69 19.70
C LEU A 9 7.72 7.44 21.07
N LEU A 10 8.42 6.77 22.00
CA LEU A 10 7.95 6.56 23.39
C LEU A 10 7.85 7.87 24.17
N GLY A 11 8.60 8.90 23.78
CA GLY A 11 8.50 10.26 24.32
C GLY A 11 7.47 11.13 23.59
N ASP A 12 6.60 10.54 22.77
CA ASP A 12 5.57 11.22 21.98
C ASP A 12 6.15 12.26 21.00
N ASN A 13 7.36 11.99 20.46
CA ASN A 13 8.02 12.86 19.49
C ASN A 13 8.01 12.23 18.10
N ASP A 14 7.68 13.04 17.10
CA ASP A 14 7.68 12.64 15.69
C ASP A 14 9.10 12.37 15.19
N LEU A 15 9.19 11.48 14.20
CA LEU A 15 10.39 11.31 13.40
C LEU A 15 10.29 12.22 12.17
N ASP A 16 11.38 12.90 11.85
CA ASP A 16 11.48 13.55 10.54
C ASP A 16 11.61 12.52 9.42
N ARG A 17 11.31 12.94 8.19
CA ARG A 17 11.32 12.06 6.99
C ARG A 17 12.66 11.34 6.80
N THR A 18 13.78 11.99 7.07
CA THR A 18 15.11 11.40 6.92
C THR A 18 15.36 10.30 7.95
N THR A 19 14.98 10.53 9.19
CA THR A 19 15.09 9.53 10.26
C THR A 19 14.17 8.34 9.98
N ALA A 20 12.94 8.60 9.58
CA ALA A 20 11.97 7.57 9.20
C ALA A 20 12.49 6.71 8.04
N HIS A 21 13.00 7.36 6.98
CA HIS A 21 13.65 6.68 5.85
C HIS A 21 14.80 5.77 6.34
N GLY A 22 15.71 6.28 7.16
CA GLY A 22 16.84 5.50 7.67
C GLY A 22 16.44 4.29 8.52
N VAL A 23 15.40 4.42 9.36
CA VAL A 23 14.87 3.29 10.14
C VAL A 23 14.26 2.23 9.22
N MET A 24 13.46 2.64 8.23
CA MET A 24 12.87 1.71 7.28
C MET A 24 13.96 1.02 6.43
N GLU A 25 15.00 1.75 6.00
CA GLU A 25 16.16 1.16 5.32
C GLU A 25 16.83 0.10 6.19
N GLN A 26 17.05 0.37 7.50
CA GLN A 26 17.61 -0.60 8.43
C GLN A 26 16.74 -1.85 8.55
N ILE A 27 15.41 -1.71 8.62
CA ILE A 27 14.47 -2.84 8.66
C ILE A 27 14.53 -3.63 7.35
N MET A 28 14.38 -2.96 6.21
CA MET A 28 14.29 -3.61 4.89
C MET A 28 15.60 -4.28 4.43
N THR A 29 16.73 -3.95 5.04
CA THR A 29 18.02 -4.60 4.79
C THR A 29 18.37 -5.70 5.79
N GLY A 30 17.48 -5.96 6.78
CA GLY A 30 17.70 -6.95 7.82
C GLY A 30 18.67 -6.50 8.92
N GLY A 31 18.91 -5.19 9.03
CA GLY A 31 19.77 -4.59 10.06
C GLY A 31 19.10 -4.35 11.42
N ALA A 32 17.84 -4.81 11.58
CA ALA A 32 17.10 -4.74 12.83
C ALA A 32 16.63 -6.12 13.28
N THR A 33 16.61 -6.36 14.59
CA THR A 33 16.07 -7.61 15.15
C THR A 33 14.54 -7.57 15.18
N ASP A 34 13.89 -8.74 15.26
CA ASP A 34 12.44 -8.86 15.36
C ASP A 34 11.88 -8.09 16.56
N ALA A 35 12.57 -8.12 17.70
CA ALA A 35 12.20 -7.34 18.89
C ALA A 35 12.27 -5.82 18.64
N GLN A 36 13.28 -5.36 17.92
CA GLN A 36 13.42 -3.94 17.56
C GLN A 36 12.32 -3.52 16.58
N ILE A 37 12.03 -4.35 15.57
CA ILE A 37 10.95 -4.08 14.60
C ILE A 37 9.60 -4.05 15.32
N GLY A 38 9.30 -5.05 16.17
CA GLY A 38 8.07 -5.09 16.94
C GLY A 38 7.91 -3.87 17.84
N GLY A 39 8.94 -3.53 18.62
CA GLY A 39 8.94 -2.36 19.49
C GLY A 39 8.75 -1.04 18.72
N PHE A 40 9.40 -0.88 17.59
CA PHE A 40 9.26 0.27 16.71
C PHE A 40 7.83 0.42 16.18
N LEU A 41 7.26 -0.66 15.64
CA LEU A 41 5.92 -0.65 15.05
C LEU A 41 4.84 -0.35 16.10
N VAL A 42 4.98 -0.87 17.30
CA VAL A 42 4.05 -0.60 18.42
C VAL A 42 4.18 0.84 18.91
N ALA A 43 5.40 1.33 19.15
CA ALA A 43 5.64 2.70 19.59
C ALA A 43 5.10 3.72 18.56
N LEU A 44 5.37 3.51 17.27
CA LEU A 44 4.87 4.35 16.18
C LEU A 44 3.34 4.38 16.13
N ARG A 45 2.70 3.22 16.25
CA ARG A 45 1.23 3.12 16.27
C ARG A 45 0.61 3.78 17.48
N CYS A 46 1.22 3.67 18.67
CA CYS A 46 0.70 4.30 19.89
C CYS A 46 0.76 5.82 19.80
N LYS A 47 1.82 6.37 19.22
CA LYS A 47 1.95 7.81 18.96
C LYS A 47 1.00 8.29 17.85
N GLY A 48 0.79 7.48 16.83
CA GLY A 48 0.14 7.86 15.56
C GLY A 48 1.16 8.31 14.52
N GLU A 49 0.96 7.86 13.29
CA GLU A 49 1.88 8.12 12.18
C GLU A 49 1.67 9.50 11.58
N THR A 50 2.76 10.20 11.22
CA THR A 50 2.73 11.49 10.52
C THR A 50 2.96 11.34 9.02
N VAL A 51 2.65 12.40 8.25
CA VAL A 51 2.92 12.45 6.79
C VAL A 51 4.39 12.24 6.49
N ASP A 52 5.29 12.87 7.25
CA ASP A 52 6.74 12.76 7.05
C ASP A 52 7.24 11.34 7.32
N GLU A 53 6.77 10.71 8.40
CA GLU A 53 7.14 9.34 8.75
C GLU A 53 6.70 8.35 7.67
N ILE A 54 5.41 8.40 7.27
CA ILE A 54 4.89 7.51 6.24
C ILE A 54 5.59 7.76 4.89
N THR A 55 5.87 9.02 4.57
CA THR A 55 6.60 9.37 3.33
C THR A 55 7.99 8.75 3.31
N GLY A 56 8.78 8.92 4.38
CA GLY A 56 10.11 8.33 4.49
C GLY A 56 10.09 6.81 4.37
N PHE A 57 9.11 6.16 4.97
CA PHE A 57 8.93 4.70 4.84
C PHE A 57 8.58 4.27 3.42
N ALA A 58 7.65 4.96 2.77
CA ALA A 58 7.21 4.64 1.42
C ALA A 58 8.32 4.82 0.38
N GLU A 59 9.19 5.81 0.55
CA GLU A 59 10.36 6.02 -0.31
C GLU A 59 11.29 4.81 -0.33
N VAL A 60 11.61 4.27 0.84
CA VAL A 60 12.45 3.07 0.95
C VAL A 60 11.78 1.87 0.29
N MET A 61 10.49 1.68 0.54
CA MET A 61 9.76 0.56 -0.04
C MET A 61 9.68 0.66 -1.57
N ARG A 62 9.46 1.86 -2.12
CA ARG A 62 9.50 2.11 -3.57
C ARG A 62 10.87 1.80 -4.16
N ALA A 63 11.94 2.27 -3.51
CA ALA A 63 13.32 2.05 -3.97
C ALA A 63 13.72 0.55 -3.97
N LYS A 64 13.13 -0.25 -3.09
CA LYS A 64 13.43 -1.69 -2.95
C LYS A 64 12.42 -2.61 -3.66
N ALA A 65 11.36 -2.05 -4.23
CA ALA A 65 10.42 -2.82 -5.04
C ALA A 65 11.08 -3.26 -6.35
N THR A 66 10.73 -4.44 -6.83
CA THR A 66 11.08 -4.87 -8.19
C THR A 66 10.25 -4.03 -9.18
N PRO A 67 10.88 -3.20 -10.04
CA PRO A 67 10.13 -2.31 -10.91
C PRO A 67 9.40 -3.06 -12.01
N ILE A 68 8.23 -2.58 -12.38
CA ILE A 68 7.50 -2.99 -13.57
C ILE A 68 7.61 -1.87 -14.61
N THR A 69 8.04 -2.21 -15.80
CA THR A 69 8.11 -1.28 -16.94
C THR A 69 7.12 -1.70 -18.00
N GLY A 70 6.42 -0.74 -18.60
CA GLY A 70 5.41 -0.96 -19.63
C GLY A 70 4.15 -0.14 -19.39
N GLY A 71 3.24 -0.18 -20.36
CA GLY A 71 1.99 0.56 -20.34
C GLY A 71 2.12 1.97 -20.91
N ARG A 72 0.97 2.47 -21.39
CA ARG A 72 0.87 3.85 -21.86
C ARG A 72 0.58 4.77 -20.69
N GLU A 73 1.36 5.81 -20.55
CA GLU A 73 1.07 6.86 -19.57
C GLU A 73 -0.20 7.65 -19.95
N PRO A 74 -1.00 8.08 -18.99
CA PRO A 74 -0.77 7.93 -17.55
C PRO A 74 -1.25 6.58 -17.01
N LEU A 75 -0.44 5.97 -16.14
CA LEU A 75 -0.83 4.76 -15.41
C LEU A 75 -1.78 5.10 -14.26
N VAL A 76 -2.80 4.25 -14.08
CA VAL A 76 -3.78 4.37 -12.99
C VAL A 76 -3.67 3.14 -12.08
N ASP A 77 -3.73 3.36 -10.76
CA ASP A 77 -3.89 2.28 -9.78
C ASP A 77 -5.20 2.45 -9.01
N THR A 78 -5.88 1.33 -8.78
CA THR A 78 -7.09 1.23 -7.94
C THR A 78 -6.83 0.25 -6.82
N CYS A 79 -6.59 0.75 -5.63
CA CYS A 79 -6.25 -0.09 -4.49
C CYS A 79 -6.86 0.47 -3.20
N GLY A 80 -6.74 -0.27 -2.13
CA GLY A 80 -7.16 0.16 -0.80
C GLY A 80 -6.23 -0.42 0.26
N THR A 81 -6.32 0.11 1.45
CA THR A 81 -5.63 -0.43 2.61
C THR A 81 -6.18 -1.79 3.02
N GLY A 82 -7.42 -2.08 2.62
CA GLY A 82 -8.16 -3.23 3.09
C GLY A 82 -8.46 -3.14 4.59
N GLY A 83 -9.07 -4.20 5.10
CA GLY A 83 -9.25 -4.34 6.54
C GLY A 83 -10.41 -3.56 7.14
N ASP A 84 -11.32 -3.04 6.34
CA ASP A 84 -12.55 -2.35 6.77
C ASP A 84 -13.54 -3.30 7.47
N GLY A 85 -13.41 -4.61 7.24
CA GLY A 85 -14.28 -5.63 7.86
C GLY A 85 -15.68 -5.73 7.23
N SER A 86 -15.96 -5.01 6.17
CA SER A 86 -17.29 -4.90 5.55
C SER A 86 -17.75 -6.17 4.84
N GLY A 87 -16.81 -7.01 4.40
CA GLY A 87 -17.11 -8.25 3.71
C GLY A 87 -17.73 -8.08 2.32
N THR A 88 -17.51 -6.94 1.68
CA THR A 88 -17.94 -6.65 0.32
C THR A 88 -17.20 -7.50 -0.72
N PHE A 89 -17.69 -7.50 -1.97
CA PHE A 89 -16.93 -8.05 -3.08
C PHE A 89 -15.70 -7.17 -3.38
N ASN A 90 -14.78 -7.65 -4.22
CA ASN A 90 -13.54 -6.94 -4.55
C ASN A 90 -13.80 -5.72 -5.46
N ILE A 91 -14.29 -4.62 -4.89
CA ILE A 91 -14.71 -3.41 -5.60
C ILE A 91 -13.55 -2.84 -6.42
N SER A 92 -12.40 -2.57 -5.78
CA SER A 92 -11.23 -2.00 -6.48
C SER A 92 -10.71 -2.89 -7.61
N THR A 93 -10.85 -4.22 -7.50
CA THR A 93 -10.48 -5.15 -8.57
C THR A 93 -11.45 -5.08 -9.73
N THR A 94 -12.75 -5.03 -9.46
CA THR A 94 -13.78 -4.86 -10.50
C THR A 94 -13.63 -3.52 -11.23
N VAL A 95 -13.41 -2.44 -10.47
CA VAL A 95 -13.17 -1.09 -11.01
C VAL A 95 -11.95 -1.05 -11.92
N ALA A 96 -10.88 -1.81 -11.60
CA ALA A 96 -9.70 -1.90 -12.46
C ALA A 96 -10.05 -2.33 -13.89
N PHE A 97 -10.91 -3.35 -14.06
CA PHE A 97 -11.37 -3.79 -15.39
C PHE A 97 -12.26 -2.76 -16.08
N VAL A 98 -13.15 -2.10 -15.34
CA VAL A 98 -14.01 -1.04 -15.90
C VAL A 98 -13.18 0.14 -16.40
N VAL A 99 -12.20 0.58 -15.62
CA VAL A 99 -11.29 1.69 -15.97
C VAL A 99 -10.41 1.33 -17.15
N ALA A 100 -9.90 0.08 -17.22
CA ALA A 100 -9.15 -0.40 -18.37
C ALA A 100 -10.05 -0.48 -19.64
N GLY A 101 -11.28 -0.97 -19.49
CA GLY A 101 -12.27 -0.99 -20.57
C GLY A 101 -12.67 0.40 -21.07
N ALA A 102 -12.54 1.42 -20.23
CA ALA A 102 -12.73 2.83 -20.60
C ALA A 102 -11.50 3.45 -21.28
N GLY A 103 -10.43 2.69 -21.52
CA GLY A 103 -9.26 3.10 -22.28
C GLY A 103 -8.09 3.66 -21.44
N CYS A 104 -8.14 3.55 -20.11
CA CYS A 104 -7.00 3.89 -19.25
C CYS A 104 -6.08 2.68 -19.10
N THR A 105 -4.78 2.93 -18.96
CA THR A 105 -3.84 1.84 -18.59
C THR A 105 -3.84 1.65 -17.07
N VAL A 106 -4.22 0.46 -16.61
CA VAL A 106 -4.36 0.16 -15.18
C VAL A 106 -3.22 -0.74 -14.71
N ALA A 107 -2.36 -0.19 -13.86
CA ALA A 107 -1.29 -0.89 -13.15
C ALA A 107 -1.75 -1.23 -11.74
N LYS A 108 -2.54 -2.31 -11.59
CA LYS A 108 -3.17 -2.63 -10.31
C LYS A 108 -2.20 -3.32 -9.36
N HIS A 109 -1.91 -2.66 -8.25
CA HIS A 109 -1.17 -3.26 -7.14
C HIS A 109 -2.15 -3.96 -6.18
N GLY A 110 -1.82 -5.19 -5.76
CA GLY A 110 -2.72 -5.96 -4.91
C GLY A 110 -2.08 -7.14 -4.20
N ASN A 111 -2.84 -7.76 -3.30
CA ASN A 111 -2.39 -8.86 -2.46
C ASN A 111 -3.50 -9.90 -2.29
N ARG A 112 -3.15 -11.03 -1.64
CA ARG A 112 -4.13 -11.96 -1.05
C ARG A 112 -4.81 -11.33 0.16
N ALA A 113 -5.93 -11.91 0.56
CA ALA A 113 -6.63 -11.52 1.78
C ALA A 113 -5.74 -11.66 3.01
N MET A 114 -5.72 -10.62 3.85
CA MET A 114 -5.07 -10.65 5.17
C MET A 114 -6.09 -10.85 6.29
N SER A 115 -7.25 -10.22 6.19
CA SER A 115 -8.33 -10.25 7.19
C SER A 115 -9.70 -10.51 6.58
N SER A 116 -9.87 -10.34 5.26
CA SER A 116 -11.09 -10.65 4.53
C SER A 116 -11.10 -12.10 4.04
N LYS A 117 -12.23 -12.54 3.48
CA LYS A 117 -12.38 -13.90 2.92
C LYS A 117 -11.71 -14.07 1.55
N CYS A 118 -11.53 -12.97 0.80
CA CYS A 118 -11.02 -12.98 -0.56
C CYS A 118 -10.34 -11.65 -0.88
N GLY A 119 -9.05 -11.68 -1.19
CA GLY A 119 -8.28 -10.53 -1.66
C GLY A 119 -8.29 -10.42 -3.19
N SER A 120 -7.68 -9.36 -3.73
CA SER A 120 -7.60 -9.14 -5.18
C SER A 120 -6.88 -10.29 -5.91
N ALA A 121 -5.78 -10.79 -5.36
CA ALA A 121 -5.06 -11.92 -5.96
C ALA A 121 -5.87 -13.21 -5.91
N ASP A 122 -6.68 -13.42 -4.86
CA ASP A 122 -7.48 -14.63 -4.72
C ASP A 122 -8.56 -14.70 -5.80
N VAL A 123 -9.35 -13.64 -5.97
CA VAL A 123 -10.40 -13.60 -7.01
C VAL A 123 -9.81 -13.67 -8.42
N LEU A 124 -8.69 -13.02 -8.68
CA LEU A 124 -8.04 -13.05 -9.99
C LEU A 124 -7.52 -14.45 -10.33
N ALA A 125 -6.93 -15.15 -9.36
CA ALA A 125 -6.49 -16.54 -9.53
C ALA A 125 -7.66 -17.48 -9.84
N GLU A 126 -8.80 -17.34 -9.16
CA GLU A 126 -10.02 -18.11 -9.44
C GLU A 126 -10.59 -17.79 -10.84
N LEU A 127 -10.39 -16.59 -11.35
CA LEU A 127 -10.75 -16.21 -12.72
C LEU A 127 -9.72 -16.68 -13.77
N GLY A 128 -8.67 -17.40 -13.36
CA GLY A 128 -7.66 -17.97 -14.26
C GLY A 128 -6.49 -17.03 -14.60
N VAL A 129 -6.38 -15.89 -13.92
CA VAL A 129 -5.24 -14.97 -14.09
C VAL A 129 -4.02 -15.54 -13.38
N ASN A 130 -2.87 -15.61 -14.07
CA ASN A 130 -1.60 -15.93 -13.43
C ASN A 130 -1.12 -14.72 -12.60
N VAL A 131 -1.48 -14.70 -11.33
CA VAL A 131 -1.12 -13.59 -10.41
C VAL A 131 0.37 -13.55 -10.05
N GLU A 132 1.11 -14.64 -10.28
CA GLU A 132 2.56 -14.74 -10.04
C GLU A 132 3.37 -14.60 -11.35
N ALA A 133 2.81 -13.91 -12.35
CA ALA A 133 3.51 -13.62 -13.60
C ALA A 133 4.78 -12.79 -13.36
N SER A 134 5.79 -13.01 -14.22
CA SER A 134 7.05 -12.26 -14.11
C SER A 134 6.85 -10.76 -14.37
N PRO A 135 7.75 -9.90 -13.87
CA PRO A 135 7.71 -8.45 -14.13
C PRO A 135 7.59 -8.12 -15.62
N GLU A 136 8.31 -8.84 -16.47
CA GLU A 136 8.28 -8.65 -17.94
C GLU A 136 6.91 -9.02 -18.54
N THR A 137 6.29 -10.09 -18.01
CA THR A 137 4.95 -10.50 -18.45
C THR A 137 3.90 -9.48 -18.02
N VAL A 138 3.99 -8.95 -16.79
CA VAL A 138 3.09 -7.88 -16.33
C VAL A 138 3.26 -6.62 -17.19
N GLY A 139 4.50 -6.25 -17.54
CA GLY A 139 4.77 -5.13 -18.45
C GLY A 139 4.09 -5.32 -19.81
N LYS A 140 4.20 -6.52 -20.41
CA LYS A 140 3.50 -6.84 -21.67
C LYS A 140 1.97 -6.75 -21.53
N CYS A 141 1.40 -7.19 -20.41
CA CYS A 141 -0.03 -7.03 -20.15
C CYS A 141 -0.44 -5.56 -20.13
N LEU A 142 0.37 -4.68 -19.52
CA LEU A 142 0.13 -3.24 -19.53
C LEU A 142 0.17 -2.66 -20.95
N ASP A 143 1.11 -3.11 -21.79
CA ASP A 143 1.26 -2.64 -23.17
C ASP A 143 0.16 -3.13 -24.10
N GLU A 144 -0.20 -4.40 -24.02
CA GLU A 144 -1.07 -5.08 -24.99
C GLU A 144 -2.54 -5.10 -24.55
N ALA A 145 -2.81 -5.39 -23.27
CA ALA A 145 -4.16 -5.49 -22.72
C ALA A 145 -4.62 -4.22 -21.99
N GLY A 146 -3.73 -3.27 -21.71
CA GLY A 146 -4.05 -2.06 -20.97
C GLY A 146 -4.30 -2.28 -19.47
N ILE A 147 -4.06 -3.48 -18.95
CA ILE A 147 -4.19 -3.83 -17.54
C ILE A 147 -3.14 -4.86 -17.13
N GLY A 148 -2.47 -4.62 -15.99
CA GLY A 148 -1.52 -5.55 -15.38
C GLY A 148 -1.75 -5.66 -13.88
N PHE A 149 -1.66 -6.88 -13.35
CA PHE A 149 -1.75 -7.15 -11.92
C PHE A 149 -0.35 -7.33 -11.31
N MET A 150 -0.05 -6.57 -10.28
CA MET A 150 1.22 -6.58 -9.57
C MET A 150 1.02 -7.20 -8.20
N PHE A 151 1.47 -8.44 -8.05
CA PHE A 151 1.33 -9.21 -6.81
C PHE A 151 2.37 -8.74 -5.78
N ALA A 152 1.93 -8.07 -4.72
CA ALA A 152 2.81 -7.45 -3.75
C ALA A 152 3.88 -8.38 -3.16
N PRO A 153 3.60 -9.64 -2.74
CA PRO A 153 4.62 -10.53 -2.21
C PRO A 153 5.76 -10.86 -3.18
N ALA A 154 5.47 -10.92 -4.49
CA ALA A 154 6.47 -11.22 -5.51
C ALA A 154 7.39 -10.00 -5.80
N LEU A 155 6.88 -8.79 -5.60
CA LEU A 155 7.55 -7.55 -6.02
C LEU A 155 8.22 -6.79 -4.87
N HIS A 156 7.88 -7.11 -3.62
CA HIS A 156 8.44 -6.47 -2.42
C HIS A 156 9.26 -7.46 -1.58
N GLY A 157 10.30 -8.05 -2.18
CA GLY A 157 11.12 -9.08 -1.53
C GLY A 157 11.79 -8.64 -0.21
N ALA A 158 12.05 -7.34 -0.02
CA ALA A 158 12.60 -6.79 1.22
C ALA A 158 11.63 -6.92 2.42
N MET A 159 10.33 -7.07 2.18
CA MET A 159 9.33 -7.28 3.23
C MET A 159 9.55 -8.54 4.06
N LYS A 160 10.32 -9.50 3.56
CA LYS A 160 10.67 -10.73 4.30
C LYS A 160 11.21 -10.46 5.71
N HIS A 161 11.90 -9.34 5.91
CA HIS A 161 12.47 -8.94 7.20
C HIS A 161 11.43 -8.40 8.20
N ALA A 162 10.26 -7.97 7.72
CA ALA A 162 9.19 -7.42 8.57
C ALA A 162 8.00 -8.37 8.74
N ILE A 163 7.89 -9.43 7.94
CA ILE A 163 6.73 -10.34 7.94
C ILE A 163 6.61 -11.08 9.28
N GLY A 164 7.71 -11.60 9.85
CA GLY A 164 7.73 -12.30 11.13
C GLY A 164 7.13 -11.44 12.25
N PRO A 165 7.78 -10.32 12.61
CA PRO A 165 7.30 -9.41 13.63
C PRO A 165 5.85 -8.94 13.43
N ARG A 166 5.45 -8.60 12.20
CA ARG A 166 4.07 -8.20 11.89
C ARG A 166 3.06 -9.31 12.16
N LYS A 167 3.40 -10.55 11.81
CA LYS A 167 2.53 -11.72 12.03
C LYS A 167 2.38 -12.03 13.51
N GLU A 168 3.48 -11.94 14.27
CA GLU A 168 3.48 -12.18 15.72
C GLU A 168 2.72 -11.10 16.49
N LEU A 169 2.83 -9.83 16.07
CA LEU A 169 2.05 -8.73 16.66
C LEU A 169 0.54 -8.90 16.46
N GLY A 170 0.09 -9.51 15.36
CA GLY A 170 -1.32 -9.76 15.09
C GLY A 170 -2.21 -8.52 15.05
N THR A 171 -1.62 -7.32 14.91
CA THR A 171 -2.33 -6.04 14.89
C THR A 171 -1.95 -5.21 13.68
N ARG A 172 -2.75 -4.17 13.39
CA ARG A 172 -2.41 -3.21 12.34
C ARG A 172 -1.18 -2.40 12.72
N THR A 173 -0.35 -2.12 11.74
CA THR A 173 0.86 -1.29 11.84
C THR A 173 0.93 -0.37 10.62
N VAL A 174 1.91 0.52 10.55
CA VAL A 174 2.15 1.39 9.40
C VAL A 174 2.23 0.62 8.08
N PHE A 175 2.64 -0.63 8.07
CA PHE A 175 2.65 -1.46 6.86
C PHE A 175 1.27 -1.69 6.23
N ASN A 176 0.18 -1.48 6.98
CA ASN A 176 -1.17 -1.58 6.41
C ASN A 176 -1.54 -0.39 5.52
N VAL A 177 -0.88 0.75 5.69
CA VAL A 177 -1.07 1.94 4.84
C VAL A 177 0.00 2.12 3.78
N LEU A 178 1.15 1.45 3.92
CA LEU A 178 2.26 1.57 2.98
C LEU A 178 2.02 0.86 1.63
N GLY A 179 1.24 -0.24 1.61
CA GLY A 179 0.99 -1.00 0.38
C GLY A 179 0.49 -0.12 -0.78
N PRO A 180 -0.60 0.63 -0.63
CA PRO A 180 -1.13 1.52 -1.67
C PRO A 180 -0.16 2.61 -2.14
N LEU A 181 0.83 2.97 -1.32
CA LEU A 181 1.81 4.02 -1.62
C LEU A 181 3.02 3.53 -2.44
N THR A 182 3.13 2.21 -2.67
CA THR A 182 4.36 1.57 -3.18
C THR A 182 4.15 0.80 -4.47
N ASN A 183 3.31 1.34 -5.36
CA ASN A 183 3.03 0.74 -6.67
C ASN A 183 4.32 0.53 -7.49
N PRO A 184 4.66 -0.71 -7.89
CA PRO A 184 5.93 -1.04 -8.55
C PRO A 184 6.06 -0.49 -9.98
N ALA A 185 4.96 -0.13 -10.65
CA ALA A 185 4.97 0.53 -11.95
C ALA A 185 5.06 2.07 -11.83
N GLY A 186 5.10 2.60 -10.61
CA GLY A 186 5.19 4.03 -10.39
C GLY A 186 3.93 4.82 -10.78
N ALA A 187 2.74 4.20 -10.75
CA ALA A 187 1.50 4.87 -11.08
C ALA A 187 1.33 6.15 -10.26
N ARG A 188 1.21 7.28 -10.95
CA ARG A 188 1.09 8.63 -10.35
C ARG A 188 -0.35 9.12 -10.26
N ARG A 189 -1.30 8.30 -10.74
CA ARG A 189 -2.75 8.55 -10.63
C ARG A 189 -3.39 7.38 -9.90
N GLN A 190 -4.04 7.67 -8.77
CA GLN A 190 -4.50 6.61 -7.87
C GLN A 190 -5.87 6.94 -7.27
N LEU A 191 -6.69 5.89 -7.11
CA LEU A 191 -7.82 5.89 -6.20
C LEU A 191 -7.48 4.95 -5.05
N ILE A 192 -7.39 5.49 -3.83
CA ILE A 192 -7.00 4.73 -2.64
C ILE A 192 -8.13 4.79 -1.61
N GLY A 193 -8.69 3.62 -1.30
CA GLY A 193 -9.59 3.47 -0.17
C GLY A 193 -8.84 3.27 1.14
N VAL A 194 -9.29 3.91 2.22
CA VAL A 194 -8.68 3.79 3.55
C VAL A 194 -9.69 3.30 4.59
N PHE A 195 -9.23 2.42 5.50
CA PHE A 195 -10.08 1.79 6.51
C PHE A 195 -10.57 2.74 7.63
N ALA A 196 -10.10 3.98 7.66
CA ALA A 196 -10.49 4.96 8.67
C ALA A 196 -10.42 6.37 8.10
N SER A 197 -11.42 7.19 8.45
CA SER A 197 -11.59 8.53 7.89
C SER A 197 -10.40 9.46 8.15
N HIS A 198 -9.77 9.40 9.32
CA HIS A 198 -8.61 10.23 9.65
C HIS A 198 -7.39 9.98 8.76
N LEU A 199 -7.35 8.85 8.06
CA LEU A 199 -6.26 8.52 7.12
C LEU A 199 -6.40 9.21 5.76
N THR A 200 -7.57 9.75 5.41
CA THR A 200 -7.77 10.36 4.09
C THR A 200 -6.83 11.54 3.88
N GLU A 201 -6.78 12.48 4.80
CA GLU A 201 -5.92 13.65 4.73
C GLU A 201 -4.42 13.28 4.82
N THR A 202 -4.08 12.41 5.77
CA THR A 202 -2.69 11.94 5.94
C THR A 202 -2.17 11.28 4.67
N MET A 203 -2.92 10.34 4.10
CA MET A 203 -2.51 9.63 2.88
C MET A 203 -2.46 10.55 1.65
N ALA A 204 -3.37 11.53 1.56
CA ALA A 204 -3.33 12.54 0.51
C ALA A 204 -2.06 13.40 0.62
N GLY A 205 -1.68 13.81 1.83
CA GLY A 205 -0.42 14.52 2.09
C GLY A 205 0.81 13.72 1.69
N VAL A 206 0.84 12.43 2.05
CA VAL A 206 1.93 11.51 1.66
C VAL A 206 2.02 11.36 0.13
N LEU A 207 0.90 11.16 -0.54
CA LEU A 207 0.88 11.04 -2.01
C LEU A 207 1.39 12.32 -2.69
N GLY A 208 1.01 13.49 -2.18
CA GLY A 208 1.55 14.77 -2.63
C GLY A 208 3.06 14.86 -2.45
N ALA A 209 3.58 14.48 -1.26
CA ALA A 209 5.02 14.47 -0.96
C ALA A 209 5.80 13.45 -1.82
N LEU A 210 5.16 12.35 -2.24
CA LEU A 210 5.72 11.33 -3.13
C LEU A 210 5.59 11.68 -4.62
N GLY A 211 5.01 12.84 -4.97
CA GLY A 211 4.92 13.34 -6.33
C GLY A 211 3.79 12.75 -7.17
N SER A 212 2.68 12.35 -6.56
CA SER A 212 1.48 11.94 -7.29
C SER A 212 0.92 13.11 -8.12
N GLU A 213 0.42 12.82 -9.33
CA GLU A 213 -0.19 13.81 -10.22
C GLU A 213 -1.66 14.05 -9.89
N ARG A 214 -2.36 12.97 -9.57
CA ARG A 214 -3.76 13.01 -9.18
C ARG A 214 -4.09 11.81 -8.32
N ALA A 215 -4.63 12.05 -7.15
CA ALA A 215 -5.08 11.00 -6.27
C ALA A 215 -6.41 11.36 -5.62
N PHE A 216 -7.25 10.35 -5.41
CA PHE A 216 -8.40 10.41 -4.53
C PHE A 216 -8.13 9.42 -3.39
N VAL A 217 -8.23 9.91 -2.15
CA VAL A 217 -8.19 9.07 -0.96
C VAL A 217 -9.56 9.10 -0.35
N VAL A 218 -10.20 7.94 -0.22
CA VAL A 218 -11.62 7.85 0.07
C VAL A 218 -11.93 6.96 1.28
N HIS A 219 -13.00 7.34 2.00
CA HIS A 219 -13.57 6.56 3.09
C HIS A 219 -15.07 6.77 3.16
N GLY A 220 -15.85 5.70 3.11
CA GLY A 220 -17.30 5.73 3.23
C GLY A 220 -17.77 5.96 4.67
N SER A 221 -18.85 6.73 4.86
CA SER A 221 -19.45 6.98 6.20
C SER A 221 -19.98 5.72 6.88
N ASP A 222 -20.15 4.64 6.14
CA ASP A 222 -20.53 3.30 6.61
C ASP A 222 -19.33 2.43 7.01
N GLY A 223 -18.11 2.98 6.93
CA GLY A 223 -16.87 2.32 7.29
C GLY A 223 -16.14 1.63 6.13
N LEU A 224 -16.69 1.69 4.91
CA LEU A 224 -16.04 1.14 3.72
C LEU A 224 -14.74 1.88 3.40
N ASP A 225 -13.71 1.14 3.00
CA ASP A 225 -12.52 1.68 2.37
C ASP A 225 -12.74 1.92 0.85
N GLU A 226 -13.92 2.45 0.50
CA GLU A 226 -14.38 2.74 -0.85
C GLU A 226 -15.32 3.96 -0.84
N ILE A 227 -15.74 4.43 -2.01
CA ILE A 227 -16.85 5.38 -2.14
C ILE A 227 -18.16 4.61 -1.92
N THR A 228 -18.88 4.95 -0.84
CA THR A 228 -20.12 4.26 -0.51
C THR A 228 -21.33 4.78 -1.28
N LEU A 229 -22.34 3.91 -1.46
CA LEU A 229 -23.65 4.26 -2.01
C LEU A 229 -24.71 4.44 -0.91
N THR A 230 -24.39 4.15 0.35
CA THR A 230 -25.33 4.16 1.47
C THR A 230 -25.30 5.45 2.29
N GLY A 231 -24.37 6.35 1.97
CA GLY A 231 -24.19 7.62 2.66
C GLY A 231 -23.13 8.50 2.01
N PRO A 232 -22.71 9.59 2.65
CA PRO A 232 -21.60 10.41 2.16
C PRO A 232 -20.28 9.64 2.24
N SER A 233 -19.31 10.05 1.42
CA SER A 233 -17.93 9.61 1.51
C SER A 233 -17.02 10.81 1.71
N GLN A 234 -16.01 10.66 2.55
CA GLN A 234 -14.91 11.61 2.65
C GLN A 234 -13.94 11.35 1.50
N VAL A 235 -13.52 12.44 0.82
CA VAL A 235 -12.59 12.38 -0.31
C VAL A 235 -11.53 13.46 -0.14
#